data_c4fec8867d722f0178c9f6b1debff260
#
_entry.id   c4fec8867d722f0178c9f6b1debff260
#
_cell.length_a   1.000
_cell.length_b   1.000
_cell.length_c   1.000
_cell.angle_alpha   90.00
_cell.angle_beta   90.00
_cell.angle_gamma   90.00
#
_symmetry.space_group_name_H-M   'P 1'
#
loop_
_entity.id
_entity.type
_entity.pdbx_description
1 polymer ?
#
loop_
_entity_poly.entity_id
_entity_poly.type
_entity_poly.pdbx_seq_one_letter_code
_entity_poly.pdbx_strand_id
1 'polypeptide(L)'
;RLSLVGSEMCIRDRLYRDEGELTYVKAADPLMKFRRMLLRYKRLTEEDLVAIEEKAKKDLSAANRKALAAPDPDPKTIFDYVLPEPYKPEKYRDGVHSETEGGKEFLVNAINETLKAEFRHNPDTFIWGQDVANKDKGGVFNVTKGMQQEFGEARVFSAPIAEDYIVGTANGMSRFDPKIRVVIEGAEFADYFWPAVEQYVECTHEYWRSNGKFVPNVTLRLASGGYIGGGLYHSQNLEGALATLPGARIVYPSFADDAAGLLRTSMRSRGFTLFLEPKALYL
;
A
#
# COMPACT_ATOMS: atom_id res chain seq x y z
N ARG A 1 21.10 0.94 -23.57
CA ARG A 1 20.94 -0.36 -22.88
C ARG A 1 19.62 -0.36 -22.12
N LEU A 2 18.57 -0.43 -22.88
CA LEU A 2 17.22 -0.57 -22.35
C LEU A 2 16.81 -2.04 -22.39
N SER A 3 17.47 -2.88 -21.68
CA SER A 3 17.10 -4.24 -21.96
C SER A 3 17.03 -5.10 -20.75
N LEU A 4 16.75 -4.78 -19.60
CA LEU A 4 17.26 -5.87 -18.79
C LEU A 4 16.42 -6.42 -17.67
N VAL A 5 15.33 -5.86 -17.30
CA VAL A 5 14.64 -6.43 -16.15
C VAL A 5 13.56 -7.47 -16.49
N GLY A 6 13.02 -7.44 -17.69
CA GLY A 6 11.98 -8.40 -18.06
C GLY A 6 12.41 -9.48 -19.06
N SER A 7 13.36 -9.16 -19.94
CA SER A 7 13.68 -10.03 -21.07
C SER A 7 14.70 -11.13 -20.78
N GLU A 8 15.61 -10.92 -19.85
CA GLU A 8 16.60 -11.96 -19.52
C GLU A 8 16.03 -13.11 -18.72
N MET A 9 15.11 -12.87 -17.82
CA MET A 9 14.39 -13.96 -17.14
C MET A 9 13.59 -14.79 -18.15
N CYS A 10 12.91 -14.15 -19.10
CA CYS A 10 12.17 -14.86 -20.15
C CYS A 10 13.07 -15.60 -21.14
N ILE A 11 14.27 -15.12 -21.43
CA ILE A 11 15.23 -15.81 -22.30
C ILE A 11 15.81 -17.04 -21.61
N ARG A 12 16.15 -16.95 -20.33
CA ARG A 12 16.61 -18.10 -19.54
C ARG A 12 15.52 -19.14 -19.34
N ASP A 13 14.28 -18.73 -19.22
CA ASP A 13 13.12 -19.60 -19.10
C ASP A 13 12.97 -20.56 -20.29
N ARG A 14 13.40 -20.15 -21.48
CA ARG A 14 13.40 -20.98 -22.69
C ARG A 14 14.50 -22.06 -22.72
N LEU A 15 15.51 -21.92 -21.88
CA LEU A 15 16.63 -22.87 -21.92
C LEU A 15 16.31 -24.21 -21.24
N TYR A 16 15.31 -24.26 -20.38
CA TYR A 16 14.94 -25.47 -19.64
C TYR A 16 13.52 -25.98 -19.94
N ARG A 17 12.78 -25.31 -20.82
CA ARG A 17 11.45 -25.76 -21.28
C ARG A 17 11.60 -26.54 -22.56
N ASP A 18 10.88 -27.64 -22.66
CA ASP A 18 10.85 -28.42 -23.90
C ASP A 18 10.05 -27.71 -25.02
N GLU A 19 10.27 -28.14 -26.26
CA GLU A 19 9.61 -27.54 -27.43
C GLU A 19 8.10 -27.75 -27.43
N GLY A 20 7.60 -28.84 -26.86
CA GLY A 20 6.18 -29.11 -26.71
C GLY A 20 5.54 -28.13 -25.77
N GLU A 21 6.15 -27.83 -24.62
CA GLU A 21 5.71 -26.83 -23.67
C GLU A 21 5.70 -25.44 -24.30
N LEU A 22 6.76 -25.04 -24.98
CA LEU A 22 6.84 -23.75 -25.67
C LEU A 22 5.75 -23.58 -26.73
N THR A 23 5.44 -24.66 -27.46
CA THR A 23 4.36 -24.66 -28.45
C THR A 23 3.00 -24.53 -27.80
N TYR A 24 2.77 -25.24 -26.68
CA TYR A 24 1.53 -25.12 -25.90
C TYR A 24 1.35 -23.72 -25.35
N VAL A 25 2.39 -23.11 -24.77
CA VAL A 25 2.33 -21.74 -24.21
C VAL A 25 1.95 -20.73 -25.30
N LYS A 26 2.53 -20.85 -26.52
CA LYS A 26 2.15 -19.99 -27.66
C LYS A 26 0.66 -20.17 -28.04
N ALA A 27 0.18 -21.41 -28.10
CA ALA A 27 -1.21 -21.69 -28.43
C ALA A 27 -2.19 -21.24 -27.33
N ALA A 28 -1.73 -21.26 -26.07
CA ALA A 28 -2.47 -20.86 -24.89
C ALA A 28 -2.36 -19.37 -24.55
N ASP A 29 -1.62 -18.60 -25.35
CA ASP A 29 -1.39 -17.16 -25.12
C ASP A 29 -2.72 -16.43 -24.84
N PRO A 30 -2.81 -15.71 -23.70
CA PRO A 30 -4.05 -15.02 -23.31
C PRO A 30 -4.44 -13.92 -24.30
N LEU A 31 -3.48 -13.24 -24.94
CA LEU A 31 -3.76 -12.21 -25.94
C LEU A 31 -4.45 -12.82 -27.17
N MET A 32 -3.96 -13.96 -27.64
CA MET A 32 -4.55 -14.68 -28.76
C MET A 32 -5.94 -15.25 -28.43
N LYS A 33 -6.14 -15.69 -27.19
CA LYS A 33 -7.48 -16.11 -26.70
C LYS A 33 -8.43 -14.92 -26.63
N PHE A 34 -7.98 -13.80 -26.12
CA PHE A 34 -8.77 -12.57 -26.00
C PHE A 34 -9.17 -12.04 -27.38
N ARG A 35 -8.22 -11.99 -28.34
CA ARG A 35 -8.50 -11.64 -29.73
C ARG A 35 -9.63 -12.50 -30.31
N ARG A 36 -9.51 -13.83 -30.20
CA ARG A 36 -10.56 -14.76 -30.67
C ARG A 36 -11.90 -14.54 -30.00
N MET A 37 -11.90 -14.22 -28.71
CA MET A 37 -13.11 -13.93 -27.94
C MET A 37 -13.79 -12.64 -28.46
N LEU A 38 -13.06 -11.57 -28.69
CA LEU A 38 -13.58 -10.31 -29.22
C LEU A 38 -14.26 -10.49 -30.58
N LEU A 39 -13.63 -11.24 -31.47
CA LEU A 39 -14.19 -11.57 -32.78
C LEU A 39 -15.43 -12.48 -32.66
N ARG A 40 -15.34 -13.53 -31.86
CA ARG A 40 -16.44 -14.50 -31.64
C ARG A 40 -17.70 -13.81 -31.12
N TYR A 41 -17.56 -12.88 -30.17
CA TYR A 41 -18.68 -12.14 -29.59
C TYR A 41 -18.99 -10.86 -30.37
N LYS A 42 -18.41 -10.66 -31.54
CA LYS A 42 -18.63 -9.50 -32.42
C LYS A 42 -18.48 -8.17 -31.69
N ARG A 43 -17.52 -8.09 -30.79
CA ARG A 43 -17.19 -6.84 -30.06
C ARG A 43 -16.32 -5.92 -30.89
N LEU A 44 -15.42 -6.49 -31.69
CA LEU A 44 -14.56 -5.82 -32.67
C LEU A 44 -14.51 -6.64 -33.94
N THR A 45 -14.19 -5.99 -35.06
CA THR A 45 -13.88 -6.64 -36.34
C THR A 45 -12.39 -6.92 -36.43
N GLU A 46 -11.98 -7.67 -37.44
CA GLU A 46 -10.56 -7.92 -37.73
C GLU A 46 -9.85 -6.61 -38.08
N GLU A 47 -10.51 -5.73 -38.84
CA GLU A 47 -10.01 -4.43 -39.23
C GLU A 47 -9.79 -3.52 -38.00
N ASP A 48 -10.72 -3.53 -37.04
CA ASP A 48 -10.58 -2.80 -35.78
C ASP A 48 -9.34 -3.27 -34.99
N LEU A 49 -9.13 -4.58 -34.90
CA LEU A 49 -8.01 -5.16 -34.19
C LEU A 49 -6.68 -4.81 -34.86
N VAL A 50 -6.61 -4.89 -36.19
CA VAL A 50 -5.42 -4.49 -36.95
C VAL A 50 -5.14 -2.99 -36.75
N ALA A 51 -6.16 -2.14 -36.81
CA ALA A 51 -6.00 -0.71 -36.59
C ALA A 51 -5.47 -0.38 -35.18
N ILE A 52 -5.96 -1.08 -34.15
CA ILE A 52 -5.49 -0.95 -32.77
C ILE A 52 -4.01 -1.37 -32.67
N GLU A 53 -3.65 -2.50 -33.27
CA GLU A 53 -2.28 -3.01 -33.24
C GLU A 53 -1.29 -2.07 -33.95
N GLU A 54 -1.65 -1.58 -35.11
CA GLU A 54 -0.81 -0.64 -35.86
C GLU A 54 -0.66 0.71 -35.12
N LYS A 55 -1.75 1.20 -34.52
CA LYS A 55 -1.69 2.41 -33.68
C LYS A 55 -0.74 2.17 -32.49
N ALA A 56 -0.88 1.05 -31.78
CA ALA A 56 -0.03 0.72 -30.64
C ALA A 56 1.45 0.61 -31.03
N LYS A 57 1.78 -0.02 -32.15
CA LYS A 57 3.15 -0.09 -32.68
C LYS A 57 3.71 1.29 -33.00
N LYS A 58 2.90 2.16 -33.64
CA LYS A 58 3.30 3.52 -33.98
C LYS A 58 3.57 4.35 -32.72
N ASP A 59 2.65 4.28 -31.74
CA ASP A 59 2.74 5.04 -30.49
C ASP A 59 3.97 4.57 -29.68
N LEU A 60 4.20 3.25 -29.58
CA LEU A 60 5.37 2.68 -28.92
C LEU A 60 6.68 3.11 -29.59
N SER A 61 6.74 3.07 -30.93
CA SER A 61 7.91 3.50 -31.68
C SER A 61 8.20 4.99 -31.49
N ALA A 62 7.17 5.82 -31.45
CA ALA A 62 7.31 7.25 -31.19
C ALA A 62 7.79 7.53 -29.77
N ALA A 63 7.21 6.83 -28.77
CA ALA A 63 7.62 6.93 -27.38
C ALA A 63 9.08 6.51 -27.17
N ASN A 64 9.48 5.40 -27.81
CA ASN A 64 10.86 4.90 -27.73
C ASN A 64 11.86 5.90 -28.35
N ARG A 65 11.57 6.45 -29.54
CA ARG A 65 12.42 7.48 -30.13
C ARG A 65 12.54 8.72 -29.23
N LYS A 66 11.41 9.16 -28.63
CA LYS A 66 11.42 10.28 -27.70
C LYS A 66 12.26 10.00 -26.47
N ALA A 67 12.16 8.80 -25.90
CA ALA A 67 12.95 8.39 -24.74
C ALA A 67 14.44 8.34 -25.05
N LEU A 68 14.82 7.76 -26.21
CA LEU A 68 16.22 7.68 -26.64
C LEU A 68 16.86 9.04 -26.96
N ALA A 69 16.05 10.02 -27.38
CA ALA A 69 16.49 11.37 -27.68
C ALA A 69 16.47 12.31 -26.48
N ALA A 70 15.91 11.86 -25.36
CA ALA A 70 15.88 12.66 -24.15
C ALA A 70 17.29 12.81 -23.56
N PRO A 71 17.63 13.97 -22.97
CA PRO A 71 18.87 14.13 -22.24
C PRO A 71 18.90 13.21 -21.01
N ASP A 72 20.10 12.88 -20.55
CA ASP A 72 20.26 12.20 -19.27
C ASP A 72 19.63 13.01 -18.14
N PRO A 73 19.08 12.34 -17.10
CA PRO A 73 18.53 13.04 -15.95
C PRO A 73 19.58 13.90 -15.24
N ASP A 74 19.18 15.09 -14.76
CA ASP A 74 20.07 15.90 -13.92
C ASP A 74 20.32 15.16 -12.59
N PRO A 75 21.59 14.87 -12.23
CA PRO A 75 21.91 14.19 -10.96
C PRO A 75 21.37 14.91 -9.72
N LYS A 76 21.09 16.21 -9.79
CA LYS A 76 20.50 16.96 -8.68
C LYS A 76 19.08 16.56 -8.37
N THR A 77 18.37 15.93 -9.31
CA THR A 77 16.97 15.51 -9.16
C THR A 77 16.82 14.13 -8.52
N ILE A 78 17.90 13.48 -8.11
CA ILE A 78 17.88 12.11 -7.59
C ILE A 78 17.00 11.96 -6.34
N PHE A 79 16.83 13.02 -5.56
CA PHE A 79 16.00 13.04 -4.36
C PHE A 79 14.58 13.57 -4.62
N ASP A 80 14.26 13.98 -5.84
CA ASP A 80 12.91 14.44 -6.15
C ASP A 80 11.91 13.28 -6.04
N TYR A 81 10.73 13.58 -5.50
CA TYR A 81 9.64 12.61 -5.36
C TYR A 81 9.95 11.37 -4.49
N VAL A 82 10.96 11.41 -3.65
CA VAL A 82 11.25 10.31 -2.72
C VAL A 82 10.13 10.19 -1.68
N LEU A 83 9.70 11.32 -1.13
CA LEU A 83 8.62 11.38 -0.16
C LEU A 83 7.78 12.65 -0.38
N PRO A 84 6.46 12.54 -0.53
CA PRO A 84 5.61 13.72 -0.62
C PRO A 84 5.57 14.47 0.71
N GLU A 85 5.32 15.79 0.65
CA GLU A 85 5.14 16.60 1.86
C GLU A 85 4.03 16.03 2.76
N PRO A 86 4.22 16.01 4.07
CA PRO A 86 3.20 15.57 5.00
C PRO A 86 2.03 16.57 5.02
N TYR A 87 0.88 16.09 5.49
CA TYR A 87 -0.25 16.96 5.77
C TYR A 87 0.16 18.04 6.78
N LYS A 88 -0.11 19.28 6.42
CA LYS A 88 0.07 20.44 7.31
C LYS A 88 -1.32 21.01 7.60
N PRO A 89 -1.79 21.05 8.85
CA PRO A 89 -3.06 21.68 9.17
C PRO A 89 -3.00 23.17 8.84
N GLU A 90 -4.07 23.70 8.26
CA GLU A 90 -4.15 25.14 7.89
C GLU A 90 -4.02 26.08 9.08
N LYS A 91 -4.45 25.60 10.26
CA LYS A 91 -4.24 26.29 11.53
C LYS A 91 -3.73 25.29 12.55
N TYR A 92 -2.54 25.54 13.05
CA TYR A 92 -2.07 24.90 14.25
C TYR A 92 -3.01 25.40 15.38
N ARG A 93 -3.88 24.55 15.85
CA ARG A 93 -4.63 24.84 17.08
C ARG A 93 -3.76 24.36 18.21
N ASP A 94 -3.07 25.29 18.87
CA ASP A 94 -2.52 25.01 20.19
C ASP A 94 -3.65 24.42 21.05
N GLY A 95 -3.46 23.20 21.57
CA GLY A 95 -4.38 22.57 22.49
C GLY A 95 -5.51 21.75 21.89
N VAL A 96 -5.47 21.30 20.64
CA VAL A 96 -6.25 20.14 20.22
C VAL A 96 -5.51 18.87 20.67
N HIS A 97 -5.36 18.78 21.96
CA HIS A 97 -5.23 17.52 22.65
C HIS A 97 -6.50 16.71 22.37
N SER A 98 -6.43 15.39 22.38
CA SER A 98 -7.57 14.50 22.15
C SER A 98 -8.85 15.09 22.77
N GLU A 99 -10.01 14.81 22.17
CA GLU A 99 -11.32 15.24 22.67
C GLU A 99 -11.62 14.84 24.14
N THR A 100 -10.69 14.15 24.77
CA THR A 100 -10.68 13.79 26.20
C THR A 100 -9.98 14.85 26.99
N GLU A 101 -10.75 15.86 27.46
CA GLU A 101 -10.23 16.86 28.37
C GLU A 101 -9.66 16.20 29.64
N GLY A 102 -8.30 16.17 29.72
CA GLY A 102 -7.59 16.08 31.01
C GLY A 102 -7.55 14.73 31.73
N GLY A 103 -7.97 13.61 31.12
CA GLY A 103 -7.90 12.27 31.71
C GLY A 103 -6.70 11.46 31.19
N LYS A 104 -6.22 10.49 31.99
CA LYS A 104 -5.33 9.44 31.50
C LYS A 104 -6.12 8.53 30.56
N GLU A 105 -5.62 8.32 29.36
CA GLU A 105 -6.23 7.45 28.36
C GLU A 105 -5.25 6.38 27.91
N PHE A 106 -5.76 5.20 27.62
CA PHE A 106 -4.96 4.13 27.03
C PHE A 106 -4.65 4.41 25.56
N LEU A 107 -3.47 4.08 25.11
CA LEU A 107 -3.05 4.27 23.72
C LEU A 107 -4.00 3.59 22.74
N VAL A 108 -4.48 2.39 23.08
CA VAL A 108 -5.42 1.62 22.24
C VAL A 108 -6.75 2.37 22.02
N ASN A 109 -7.27 3.02 23.03
CA ASN A 109 -8.52 3.79 22.94
C ASN A 109 -8.32 5.04 22.08
N ALA A 110 -7.21 5.76 22.28
CA ALA A 110 -6.88 6.94 21.48
C ALA A 110 -6.76 6.59 19.98
N ILE A 111 -6.17 5.46 19.65
CA ILE A 111 -6.09 4.96 18.26
C ILE A 111 -7.49 4.63 17.74
N ASN A 112 -8.29 3.86 18.49
CA ASN A 112 -9.65 3.47 18.09
C ASN A 112 -10.54 4.69 17.82
N GLU A 113 -10.60 5.65 18.75
CA GLU A 113 -11.42 6.83 18.59
C GLU A 113 -10.94 7.74 17.45
N THR A 114 -9.63 7.82 17.24
CA THR A 114 -9.08 8.54 16.08
C THR A 114 -9.46 7.89 14.76
N LEU A 115 -9.38 6.56 14.65
CA LEU A 115 -9.83 5.83 13.47
C LEU A 115 -11.31 6.11 13.19
N LYS A 116 -12.18 6.00 14.21
CA LYS A 116 -13.60 6.29 14.06
C LYS A 116 -13.86 7.74 13.63
N ALA A 117 -13.17 8.70 14.23
CA ALA A 117 -13.31 10.11 13.87
C ALA A 117 -12.91 10.36 12.40
N GLU A 118 -11.80 9.80 11.93
CA GLU A 118 -11.36 9.93 10.54
C GLU A 118 -12.30 9.22 9.56
N PHE A 119 -12.87 8.08 9.92
CA PHE A 119 -13.89 7.39 9.13
C PHE A 119 -15.20 8.15 9.00
N ARG A 120 -15.62 8.87 10.06
CA ARG A 120 -16.77 9.80 10.02
C ARG A 120 -16.47 11.01 9.15
N HIS A 121 -15.24 11.51 9.22
CA HIS A 121 -14.80 12.69 8.47
C HIS A 121 -14.67 12.43 6.96
N ASN A 122 -14.17 11.26 6.57
CA ASN A 122 -13.96 10.90 5.18
C ASN A 122 -14.62 9.55 4.83
N PRO A 123 -15.72 9.54 4.05
CA PRO A 123 -16.41 8.32 3.64
C PRO A 123 -15.55 7.41 2.74
N ASP A 124 -14.53 7.95 2.08
CA ASP A 124 -13.59 7.21 1.24
C ASP A 124 -12.40 6.63 2.03
N THR A 125 -12.57 6.41 3.34
CA THR A 125 -11.59 5.75 4.19
C THR A 125 -11.96 4.28 4.38
N PHE A 126 -10.98 3.40 4.23
CA PHE A 126 -11.13 1.94 4.33
C PHE A 126 -10.08 1.37 5.28
N ILE A 127 -10.45 0.30 6.00
CA ILE A 127 -9.51 -0.43 6.83
C ILE A 127 -9.69 -1.93 6.65
N TRP A 128 -8.61 -2.64 6.44
CA TRP A 128 -8.58 -4.09 6.47
C TRP A 128 -7.24 -4.64 6.93
N GLY A 129 -7.22 -5.91 7.22
CA GLY A 129 -6.02 -6.61 7.67
C GLY A 129 -6.36 -7.88 8.41
N GLN A 130 -5.39 -8.38 9.15
CA GLN A 130 -5.58 -9.57 9.95
C GLN A 130 -6.44 -9.22 11.15
N ASP A 131 -7.52 -9.97 11.33
CA ASP A 131 -8.44 -9.91 12.47
C ASP A 131 -9.10 -8.53 12.75
N VAL A 132 -9.14 -7.66 11.76
CA VAL A 132 -9.68 -6.29 11.87
C VAL A 132 -11.18 -6.25 12.16
N ALA A 133 -11.95 -7.14 11.54
CA ALA A 133 -13.41 -7.11 11.55
C ALA A 133 -14.01 -8.27 12.33
N ASN A 134 -13.77 -8.34 13.62
CA ASN A 134 -14.40 -9.29 14.52
C ASN A 134 -15.57 -8.62 15.24
N LYS A 135 -16.76 -9.29 15.28
CA LYS A 135 -17.98 -8.72 15.86
C LYS A 135 -17.84 -8.22 17.29
N ASP A 136 -17.09 -8.94 18.11
CA ASP A 136 -16.98 -8.66 19.55
C ASP A 136 -15.64 -8.07 19.97
N LYS A 137 -14.65 -8.11 19.06
CA LYS A 137 -13.29 -7.63 19.28
C LYS A 137 -12.83 -6.88 18.06
N GLY A 138 -11.86 -6.06 18.17
CA GLY A 138 -11.23 -5.36 17.05
C GLY A 138 -9.76 -5.73 16.99
N GLY A 139 -9.47 -6.95 16.53
CA GLY A 139 -8.14 -7.54 16.58
C GLY A 139 -7.74 -8.01 17.98
N VAL A 140 -6.53 -8.54 18.11
CA VAL A 140 -5.99 -9.07 19.37
C VAL A 140 -5.98 -8.02 20.48
N PHE A 141 -5.72 -6.77 20.12
CA PHE A 141 -5.61 -5.64 21.05
C PHE A 141 -6.85 -4.74 21.09
N ASN A 142 -7.94 -5.12 20.44
CA ASN A 142 -9.19 -4.36 20.37
C ASN A 142 -9.09 -2.98 19.66
N VAL A 143 -8.08 -2.74 18.89
CA VAL A 143 -7.84 -1.42 18.26
C VAL A 143 -8.97 -1.01 17.32
N THR A 144 -9.57 -1.96 16.58
CA THR A 144 -10.67 -1.69 15.64
C THR A 144 -12.05 -2.05 16.20
N LYS A 145 -12.17 -2.19 17.53
CA LYS A 145 -13.44 -2.55 18.18
C LYS A 145 -14.56 -1.60 17.82
N GLY A 146 -15.69 -2.17 17.39
CA GLY A 146 -16.91 -1.43 17.05
C GLY A 146 -16.89 -0.77 15.67
N MET A 147 -15.78 -0.79 14.94
CA MET A 147 -15.67 -0.10 13.66
C MET A 147 -16.53 -0.75 12.56
N GLN A 148 -16.54 -2.08 12.44
CA GLN A 148 -17.37 -2.73 11.43
C GLN A 148 -18.86 -2.52 11.68
N GLN A 149 -19.30 -2.52 12.94
CA GLN A 149 -20.69 -2.24 13.31
C GLN A 149 -21.11 -0.83 12.93
N GLU A 150 -20.21 0.15 13.07
CA GLU A 150 -20.51 1.57 12.77
C GLU A 150 -20.39 1.89 11.27
N PHE A 151 -19.37 1.35 10.57
CA PHE A 151 -19.05 1.77 9.21
C PHE A 151 -19.36 0.72 8.14
N GLY A 152 -19.76 -0.50 8.54
CA GLY A 152 -20.14 -1.58 7.64
C GLY A 152 -18.97 -2.38 7.05
N GLU A 153 -19.33 -3.57 6.54
CA GLU A 153 -18.36 -4.54 5.99
C GLU A 153 -17.66 -4.06 4.72
N ALA A 154 -18.28 -3.15 3.98
CA ALA A 154 -17.68 -2.60 2.76
C ALA A 154 -16.47 -1.69 3.05
N ARG A 155 -16.35 -1.16 4.26
CA ARG A 155 -15.27 -0.26 4.66
C ARG A 155 -14.33 -0.85 5.71
N VAL A 156 -14.81 -1.82 6.49
CA VAL A 156 -14.07 -2.44 7.59
C VAL A 156 -14.19 -3.95 7.46
N PHE A 157 -13.14 -4.63 7.06
CA PHE A 157 -13.17 -6.06 6.80
C PHE A 157 -11.86 -6.77 7.16
N SER A 158 -11.95 -8.07 7.45
CA SER A 158 -10.77 -8.90 7.66
C SER A 158 -10.21 -9.41 6.33
N ALA A 159 -8.90 -9.47 6.23
CA ALA A 159 -8.19 -10.13 5.15
C ALA A 159 -7.71 -11.53 5.58
N PRO A 160 -7.37 -12.40 4.65
CA PRO A 160 -6.61 -13.61 4.95
C PRO A 160 -5.26 -13.27 5.58
N ILE A 161 -4.64 -14.24 6.27
CA ILE A 161 -3.25 -14.13 6.73
C ILE A 161 -2.34 -14.23 5.51
N ALA A 162 -2.13 -13.08 4.86
CA ALA A 162 -1.32 -12.92 3.66
C ALA A 162 -0.85 -11.45 3.61
N GLU A 163 0.26 -11.16 4.24
CA GLU A 163 0.75 -9.80 4.47
C GLU A 163 1.07 -9.06 3.15
N ASP A 164 1.63 -9.77 2.18
CA ASP A 164 1.89 -9.27 0.84
C ASP A 164 0.61 -8.87 0.10
N TYR A 165 -0.45 -9.70 0.19
CA TYR A 165 -1.76 -9.39 -0.36
C TYR A 165 -2.36 -8.14 0.28
N ILE A 166 -2.26 -8.01 1.62
CA ILE A 166 -2.81 -6.86 2.35
C ILE A 166 -2.16 -5.57 1.87
N VAL A 167 -0.84 -5.53 1.78
CA VAL A 167 -0.10 -4.33 1.33
C VAL A 167 -0.28 -4.08 -0.15
N GLY A 168 -0.22 -5.11 -0.99
CA GLY A 168 -0.38 -4.99 -2.44
C GLY A 168 -1.77 -4.47 -2.84
N THR A 169 -2.82 -4.97 -2.19
CA THR A 169 -4.19 -4.48 -2.44
C THR A 169 -4.39 -3.05 -1.95
N ALA A 170 -3.73 -2.65 -0.85
CA ALA A 170 -3.73 -1.28 -0.37
C ALA A 170 -3.11 -0.30 -1.37
N ASN A 171 -1.98 -0.68 -1.98
CA ASN A 171 -1.37 0.07 -3.06
C ASN A 171 -2.33 0.25 -4.23
N GLY A 172 -2.90 -0.84 -4.72
CA GLY A 172 -3.84 -0.82 -5.85
C GLY A 172 -5.06 0.05 -5.59
N MET A 173 -5.68 -0.09 -4.42
CA MET A 173 -6.87 0.68 -4.03
C MET A 173 -6.57 2.17 -3.88
N SER A 174 -5.47 2.53 -3.24
CA SER A 174 -5.07 3.93 -3.05
C SER A 174 -4.69 4.64 -4.35
N ARG A 175 -4.31 3.89 -5.39
CA ARG A 175 -4.02 4.41 -6.74
C ARG A 175 -5.26 4.63 -7.59
N PHE A 176 -6.36 3.94 -7.27
CA PHE A 176 -7.60 4.03 -8.04
C PHE A 176 -8.21 5.43 -7.98
N ASP A 177 -8.26 6.04 -6.79
CA ASP A 177 -8.72 7.41 -6.61
C ASP A 177 -7.88 8.11 -5.52
N PRO A 178 -7.34 9.32 -5.76
CA PRO A 178 -6.53 10.05 -4.79
C PRO A 178 -7.29 10.51 -3.54
N LYS A 179 -8.62 10.42 -3.52
CA LYS A 179 -9.44 10.68 -2.33
C LYS A 179 -9.44 9.53 -1.34
N ILE A 180 -9.21 8.32 -1.82
CA ILE A 180 -9.21 7.12 -0.99
C ILE A 180 -8.07 7.20 0.02
N ARG A 181 -8.40 6.88 1.26
CA ARG A 181 -7.46 6.71 2.36
C ARG A 181 -7.54 5.28 2.83
N VAL A 182 -6.41 4.63 2.82
CA VAL A 182 -6.31 3.22 3.20
C VAL A 182 -5.56 3.11 4.51
N VAL A 183 -6.16 2.42 5.45
CA VAL A 183 -5.51 1.95 6.67
C VAL A 183 -5.43 0.44 6.57
N ILE A 184 -4.29 -0.14 6.85
CA ILE A 184 -4.14 -1.59 6.89
C ILE A 184 -3.47 -2.03 8.18
N GLU A 185 -3.89 -3.18 8.68
CA GLU A 185 -3.19 -3.94 9.69
C GLU A 185 -2.46 -5.07 8.97
N GLY A 186 -1.19 -4.82 8.64
CA GLY A 186 -0.40 -5.69 7.76
C GLY A 186 -0.05 -7.02 8.39
N ALA A 187 0.09 -7.02 9.71
CA ALA A 187 0.24 -8.20 10.55
C ALA A 187 -0.18 -7.84 11.98
N GLU A 188 -0.73 -8.78 12.73
CA GLU A 188 -1.09 -8.55 14.15
C GLU A 188 0.14 -8.20 15.00
N PHE A 189 1.30 -8.72 14.62
CA PHE A 189 2.59 -8.42 15.22
C PHE A 189 3.57 -8.03 14.12
N ALA A 190 4.33 -6.97 14.35
CA ALA A 190 5.33 -6.48 13.40
C ALA A 190 6.31 -7.55 12.94
N ASP A 191 6.60 -8.51 13.82
CA ASP A 191 7.48 -9.68 13.59
C ASP A 191 7.11 -10.48 12.34
N TYR A 192 5.84 -10.53 11.98
CA TYR A 192 5.33 -11.28 10.81
C TYR A 192 5.22 -10.47 9.53
N PHE A 193 5.66 -9.22 9.55
CA PHE A 193 5.54 -8.34 8.38
C PHE A 193 6.51 -8.68 7.23
N TRP A 194 7.56 -9.43 7.48
CA TRP A 194 8.62 -9.71 6.51
C TRP A 194 8.15 -10.22 5.14
N PRO A 195 7.12 -11.07 5.01
CA PRO A 195 6.60 -11.49 3.71
C PRO A 195 6.09 -10.33 2.84
N ALA A 196 5.68 -9.24 3.46
CA ALA A 196 5.13 -8.06 2.75
C ALA A 196 6.19 -7.02 2.36
N VAL A 197 7.46 -7.21 2.69
CA VAL A 197 8.51 -6.20 2.45
C VAL A 197 8.65 -5.85 0.97
N GLU A 198 8.47 -6.79 0.06
CA GLU A 198 8.47 -6.51 -1.37
C GLU A 198 7.34 -5.53 -1.75
N GLN A 199 6.13 -5.80 -1.30
CA GLN A 199 4.98 -4.92 -1.56
C GLN A 199 5.12 -3.56 -0.85
N TYR A 200 5.74 -3.54 0.33
CA TYR A 200 6.11 -2.30 1.00
C TYR A 200 7.06 -1.44 0.14
N VAL A 201 8.10 -2.06 -0.43
CA VAL A 201 9.05 -1.37 -1.33
C VAL A 201 8.33 -0.85 -2.57
N GLU A 202 7.45 -1.66 -3.18
CA GLU A 202 6.63 -1.22 -4.32
C GLU A 202 5.79 0.03 -3.97
N CYS A 203 5.12 0.03 -2.82
CA CYS A 203 4.33 1.18 -2.36
C CYS A 203 5.19 2.43 -2.14
N THR A 204 6.34 2.28 -1.49
CA THR A 204 7.18 3.42 -1.12
C THR A 204 7.89 4.05 -2.32
N HIS A 205 8.19 3.25 -3.34
CA HIS A 205 8.87 3.72 -4.55
C HIS A 205 7.93 4.26 -5.63
N GLU A 206 6.64 4.05 -5.50
CA GLU A 206 5.66 4.42 -6.54
C GLU A 206 5.67 5.91 -6.87
N TYR A 207 5.82 6.77 -5.88
CA TYR A 207 5.87 8.22 -6.06
C TYR A 207 7.09 8.65 -6.87
N TRP A 208 8.26 8.14 -6.53
CA TRP A 208 9.50 8.39 -7.24
C TRP A 208 9.46 7.79 -8.66
N ARG A 209 9.10 6.51 -8.79
CA ARG A 209 9.07 5.78 -10.05
C ARG A 209 8.09 6.37 -11.07
N SER A 210 7.00 6.94 -10.61
CA SER A 210 6.00 7.58 -11.45
C SER A 210 6.27 9.08 -11.72
N ASN A 211 7.40 9.60 -11.26
CA ASN A 211 7.73 11.03 -11.33
C ASN A 211 6.61 11.90 -10.72
N GLY A 212 6.21 11.58 -9.50
CA GLY A 212 5.22 12.32 -8.73
C GLY A 212 3.75 12.11 -9.13
N LYS A 213 3.45 11.23 -10.10
CA LYS A 213 2.08 11.03 -10.61
C LYS A 213 1.22 10.19 -9.67
N PHE A 214 1.78 9.13 -9.12
CA PHE A 214 1.08 8.20 -8.26
C PHE A 214 1.64 8.26 -6.83
N VAL A 215 0.75 8.40 -5.88
CA VAL A 215 1.10 8.47 -4.46
C VAL A 215 0.18 7.52 -3.72
N PRO A 216 0.70 6.44 -3.13
CA PRO A 216 -0.10 5.57 -2.28
C PRO A 216 -0.46 6.31 -0.99
N ASN A 217 -1.76 6.43 -0.70
CA ASN A 217 -2.27 7.03 0.53
C ASN A 217 -2.57 5.93 1.54
N VAL A 218 -1.52 5.31 2.06
CA VAL A 218 -1.60 4.11 2.90
C VAL A 218 -0.98 4.38 4.26
N THR A 219 -1.73 4.08 5.31
CA THR A 219 -1.23 4.00 6.69
C THR A 219 -1.20 2.53 7.09
N LEU A 220 -0.01 1.97 7.18
CA LEU A 220 0.23 0.61 7.66
C LEU A 220 0.44 0.63 9.15
N ARG A 221 -0.45 -0.02 9.89
CA ARG A 221 -0.39 -0.18 11.35
C ARG A 221 0.25 -1.53 11.69
N LEU A 222 1.19 -1.52 12.62
CA LEU A 222 1.86 -2.72 13.12
C LEU A 222 2.09 -2.62 14.63
N ALA A 223 1.64 -3.60 15.38
CA ALA A 223 1.95 -3.74 16.81
C ALA A 223 3.42 -4.15 16.97
N SER A 224 4.24 -3.31 17.59
CA SER A 224 5.71 -3.43 17.66
C SER A 224 6.21 -3.63 19.09
N GLY A 225 7.40 -4.23 19.20
CA GLY A 225 8.13 -4.40 20.46
C GLY A 225 7.68 -5.58 21.31
N GLY A 226 8.33 -5.77 22.43
CA GLY A 226 8.07 -6.83 23.41
C GLY A 226 6.87 -6.58 24.33
N TYR A 227 6.94 -7.14 25.52
CA TYR A 227 6.03 -6.96 26.66
C TYR A 227 4.93 -8.00 26.87
N ILE A 228 4.43 -8.64 25.80
CA ILE A 228 3.32 -9.62 25.94
C ILE A 228 3.77 -11.03 26.34
N GLY A 229 5.07 -11.28 26.45
CA GLY A 229 5.60 -12.62 26.79
C GLY A 229 5.53 -13.64 25.67
N GLY A 230 5.37 -13.20 24.41
CA GLY A 230 5.20 -14.07 23.24
C GLY A 230 6.48 -14.65 22.65
N GLY A 231 7.63 -14.49 23.32
CA GLY A 231 8.92 -14.97 22.82
C GLY A 231 9.48 -14.10 21.69
N LEU A 232 10.45 -14.65 20.93
CA LEU A 232 11.18 -13.91 19.91
C LEU A 232 10.29 -13.40 18.76
N TYR A 233 9.30 -14.17 18.34
CA TYR A 233 8.43 -13.86 17.21
C TYR A 233 7.30 -12.88 17.54
N HIS A 234 7.26 -12.34 18.76
CA HIS A 234 6.26 -11.36 19.19
C HIS A 234 6.90 -10.20 19.94
N SER A 235 8.19 -9.98 19.76
CA SER A 235 8.94 -9.03 20.58
C SER A 235 9.93 -8.18 19.78
N GLN A 236 9.91 -8.27 18.44
CA GLN A 236 10.87 -7.56 17.59
C GLN A 236 10.44 -6.11 17.35
N ASN A 237 11.44 -5.29 17.08
CA ASN A 237 11.32 -3.93 16.61
C ASN A 237 11.82 -3.88 15.16
N LEU A 238 11.00 -3.41 14.23
CA LEU A 238 11.31 -3.40 12.80
C LEU A 238 11.76 -2.02 12.29
N GLU A 239 11.58 -0.96 13.06
CA GLU A 239 11.84 0.40 12.63
C GLU A 239 13.25 0.60 12.08
N GLY A 240 14.25 0.02 12.71
CA GLY A 240 15.65 0.12 12.27
C GLY A 240 15.90 -0.53 10.91
N ALA A 241 15.29 -1.68 10.65
CA ALA A 241 15.41 -2.36 9.36
C ALA A 241 14.62 -1.64 8.26
N LEU A 242 13.39 -1.23 8.56
CA LEU A 242 12.52 -0.56 7.59
C LEU A 242 12.97 0.88 7.27
N ALA A 243 13.66 1.54 8.19
CA ALA A 243 14.25 2.86 7.96
C ALA A 243 15.35 2.86 6.88
N THR A 244 15.89 1.71 6.53
CA THR A 244 16.85 1.60 5.40
C THR A 244 16.18 1.65 4.04
N LEU A 245 14.84 1.52 3.98
CA LEU A 245 14.05 1.53 2.76
C LEU A 245 13.43 2.93 2.59
N PRO A 246 13.81 3.70 1.57
CA PRO A 246 13.33 5.07 1.38
C PRO A 246 11.86 5.13 0.97
N GLY A 247 11.25 6.29 1.12
CA GLY A 247 9.93 6.58 0.59
C GLY A 247 8.75 6.35 1.56
N ALA A 248 9.01 6.01 2.82
CA ALA A 248 7.99 5.92 3.86
C ALA A 248 8.28 6.85 5.04
N ARG A 249 7.22 7.29 5.71
CA ARG A 249 7.30 7.87 7.05
C ARG A 249 7.19 6.76 8.07
N ILE A 250 8.05 6.79 9.07
CA ILE A 250 7.96 5.87 10.22
C ILE A 250 7.54 6.69 11.43
N VAL A 251 6.46 6.27 12.07
CA VAL A 251 5.83 6.96 13.19
C VAL A 251 5.72 5.99 14.36
N TYR A 252 6.15 6.41 15.55
CA TYR A 252 6.18 5.57 16.75
C TYR A 252 5.75 6.39 17.97
N PRO A 253 4.42 6.51 18.26
CA PRO A 253 3.92 7.32 19.35
C PRO A 253 4.24 6.71 20.72
N SER A 254 4.42 7.58 21.73
CA SER A 254 4.68 7.15 23.10
C SER A 254 3.52 7.48 24.06
N PHE A 255 2.67 8.44 23.71
CA PHE A 255 1.52 8.86 24.51
C PHE A 255 0.23 8.77 23.70
N ALA A 256 -0.90 8.72 24.38
CA ALA A 256 -2.22 8.57 23.76
C ALA A 256 -2.59 9.75 22.85
N ASP A 257 -2.29 10.97 23.27
CA ASP A 257 -2.52 12.19 22.50
C ASP A 257 -1.59 12.27 21.28
N ASP A 258 -0.31 11.88 21.42
CA ASP A 258 0.61 11.73 20.31
C ASP A 258 0.10 10.70 19.29
N ALA A 259 -0.38 9.55 19.77
CA ALA A 259 -0.95 8.53 18.90
C ALA A 259 -2.14 9.05 18.10
N ALA A 260 -3.06 9.78 18.74
CA ALA A 260 -4.20 10.40 18.08
C ALA A 260 -3.77 11.43 17.03
N GLY A 261 -2.86 12.34 17.38
CA GLY A 261 -2.36 13.39 16.50
C GLY A 261 -1.56 12.84 15.31
N LEU A 262 -0.64 11.93 15.57
CA LEU A 262 0.22 11.31 14.55
C LEU A 262 -0.59 10.40 13.63
N LEU A 263 -1.55 9.61 14.13
CA LEU A 263 -2.39 8.77 13.30
C LEU A 263 -3.27 9.62 12.37
N ARG A 264 -3.90 10.66 12.89
CA ARG A 264 -4.68 11.60 12.08
C ARG A 264 -3.83 12.24 10.99
N THR A 265 -2.63 12.69 11.32
CA THR A 265 -1.68 13.25 10.35
C THR A 265 -1.27 12.22 9.30
N SER A 266 -1.01 10.98 9.71
CA SER A 266 -0.66 9.88 8.81
C SER A 266 -1.77 9.61 7.81
N MET A 267 -3.01 9.46 8.28
CA MET A 267 -4.17 9.17 7.44
C MET A 267 -4.51 10.30 6.46
N ARG A 268 -4.23 11.54 6.82
CA ARG A 268 -4.47 12.72 5.97
C ARG A 268 -3.31 13.03 5.04
N SER A 269 -2.11 12.53 5.34
CA SER A 269 -0.94 12.72 4.50
C SER A 269 -1.02 11.91 3.22
N ARG A 270 -0.41 12.42 2.16
CA ARG A 270 -0.10 11.64 0.96
C ARG A 270 1.18 10.85 1.19
N GLY A 271 1.27 9.69 0.57
CA GLY A 271 2.41 8.80 0.70
C GLY A 271 2.20 7.71 1.75
N PHE A 272 3.14 6.78 1.79
CA PHE A 272 3.11 5.64 2.67
C PHE A 272 3.57 6.03 4.08
N THR A 273 2.82 5.63 5.10
CA THR A 273 3.21 5.81 6.50
C THR A 273 3.17 4.46 7.22
N LEU A 274 4.27 4.12 7.84
CA LEU A 274 4.37 3.01 8.78
C LEU A 274 4.09 3.55 10.18
N PHE A 275 2.98 3.14 10.76
CA PHE A 275 2.54 3.53 12.10
C PHE A 275 2.76 2.37 13.06
N LEU A 276 3.83 2.45 13.83
CA LEU A 276 4.24 1.42 14.80
C LEU A 276 3.58 1.68 16.14
N GLU A 277 2.92 0.67 16.67
CA GLU A 277 2.16 0.74 17.92
C GLU A 277 2.91 -0.03 19.01
N PRO A 278 3.50 0.66 20.00
CA PRO A 278 4.24 -0.02 21.08
C PRO A 278 3.30 -0.83 21.97
N LYS A 279 3.39 -2.15 21.89
CA LYS A 279 2.53 -3.07 22.67
C LYS A 279 2.59 -2.81 24.17
N ALA A 280 3.76 -2.42 24.67
CA ALA A 280 3.95 -2.07 26.08
C ALA A 280 3.12 -0.88 26.57
N LEU A 281 2.59 -0.05 25.64
CA LEU A 281 1.86 1.17 25.95
C LEU A 281 0.37 1.09 25.56
N TYR A 282 -0.12 -0.05 25.13
CA TYR A 282 -1.53 -0.21 24.77
C TYR A 282 -2.47 -0.04 25.97
N LEU A 283 -2.06 -0.53 27.16
CA LEU A 283 -2.87 -0.54 28.40
C LEU A 283 -2.12 0.13 29.55
#